data_6609adee621218f071ea2380d53a6d58
#
_entry.id   6609adee621218f071ea2380d53a6d58
#
_cell.length_a   1.000
_cell.length_b   1.000
_cell.length_c   1.000
_cell.angle_alpha   90.00
_cell.angle_beta   90.00
_cell.angle_gamma   90.00
#
_symmetry.space_group_name_H-M   'P 1'
#
loop_
_entity.id
_entity.type
_entity.pdbx_description
1 polymer ?
#
loop_
_entity_poly.entity_id
_entity_poly.type
_entity_poly.pdbx_seq_one_letter_code
_entity_poly.pdbx_strand_id
1 'polypeptide(L)' 'MRIPRDIFGRDFANHLIRRWEFRELRQTGSHIILRTDQPSGLTVSVPAHKPLRVGTFKGLLDEIAEHKGIAPEALLRNL' A
#
# COMPACT_ATOMS: atom_id res chain seq x y z
N MET A 1 8.69 -14.56 -2.04
CA MET A 1 8.33 -13.57 -1.00
C MET A 1 7.20 -14.10 -0.15
N ARG A 2 7.33 -13.96 1.15
CA ARG A 2 6.28 -14.37 2.08
C ARG A 2 5.44 -13.15 2.42
N ILE A 3 4.16 -13.21 2.07
CA ILE A 3 3.25 -12.08 2.30
C ILE A 3 2.58 -12.26 3.65
N PRO A 4 2.69 -11.28 4.57
CA PRO A 4 2.03 -11.37 5.87
C PRO A 4 0.54 -11.48 5.73
N ARG A 5 -0.09 -12.25 6.64
CA ARG A 5 -1.53 -12.31 6.77
C ARG A 5 -1.96 -11.39 7.90
N ASP A 6 -3.23 -11.09 7.95
CA ASP A 6 -3.81 -10.29 9.04
C ASP A 6 -3.29 -8.84 9.10
N ILE A 7 -2.83 -8.32 7.97
CA ILE A 7 -2.48 -6.90 7.87
C ILE A 7 -3.73 -6.14 7.46
N PHE A 8 -4.18 -5.23 8.30
CA PHE A 8 -5.32 -4.39 7.98
C PHE A 8 -4.94 -3.32 6.97
N GLY A 9 -5.86 -3.00 6.07
CA GLY A 9 -5.61 -2.00 5.05
C GLY A 9 -5.20 -0.65 5.62
N ARG A 10 -5.82 -0.23 6.74
CA ARG A 10 -5.46 1.03 7.38
C ARG A 10 -4.01 1.02 7.85
N ASP A 11 -3.53 -0.09 8.39
CA ASP A 11 -2.14 -0.18 8.84
C ASP A 11 -1.17 -0.11 7.67
N PHE A 12 -1.50 -0.78 6.57
CA PHE A 12 -0.67 -0.70 5.37
C PHE A 12 -0.67 0.71 4.78
N ALA A 13 -1.83 1.36 4.71
CA ALA A 13 -1.93 2.73 4.24
C ALA A 13 -1.07 3.67 5.08
N ASN A 14 -1.15 3.56 6.41
CA ASN A 14 -0.35 4.39 7.30
C ASN A 14 1.15 4.15 7.12
N HIS A 15 1.53 2.89 6.89
CA HIS A 15 2.91 2.52 6.60
C HIS A 15 3.41 3.22 5.32
N LEU A 16 2.60 3.22 4.26
CA LEU A 16 2.96 3.88 3.02
C LEU A 16 3.10 5.40 3.21
N ILE A 17 2.23 5.98 4.01
CA ILE A 17 2.28 7.42 4.30
C ILE A 17 3.56 7.77 5.05
N ARG A 18 3.92 6.97 6.06
CA ARG A 18 5.09 7.27 6.90
C ARG A 18 6.41 6.99 6.22
N ARG A 19 6.47 5.99 5.33
CA ARG A 19 7.78 5.48 4.85
C ARG A 19 7.98 5.56 3.35
N TRP A 20 6.90 5.73 2.57
CA TRP A 20 6.98 5.58 1.13
C TRP A 20 6.40 6.77 0.38
N GLU A 21 6.29 7.91 1.05
CA GLU A 21 5.95 9.20 0.42
C GLU A 21 4.55 9.23 -0.19
N PHE A 22 3.64 8.48 0.40
CA PHE A 22 2.23 8.56 0.02
C PHE A 22 1.51 9.55 0.92
N ARG A 23 0.42 10.10 0.40
CA ARG A 23 -0.52 10.89 1.19
C ARG A 23 -1.93 10.37 0.93
N GLU A 24 -2.78 10.51 1.91
CA GLU A 24 -4.18 10.13 1.77
C GLU A 24 -4.95 11.27 1.12
N LEU A 25 -5.61 10.98 -0.01
CA LEU A 25 -6.46 11.95 -0.67
C LEU A 25 -7.84 12.00 -0.06
N ARG A 26 -8.42 10.82 0.19
CA ARG A 26 -9.75 10.67 0.75
C ARG A 26 -10.01 9.21 1.09
N GLN A 27 -11.10 8.98 1.80
CA GLN A 27 -11.62 7.63 1.97
C GLN A 27 -13.01 7.59 1.35
N THR A 28 -13.21 6.67 0.42
CA THR A 28 -14.48 6.47 -0.26
C THR A 28 -15.03 5.12 0.18
N GLY A 29 -16.07 5.14 1.01
CA GLY A 29 -16.59 3.92 1.61
C GLY A 29 -15.51 3.22 2.40
N SER A 30 -15.21 1.98 2.03
CA SER A 30 -14.18 1.17 2.68
C SER A 30 -12.82 1.22 1.97
N HIS A 31 -12.62 2.18 1.07
CA HIS A 31 -11.38 2.29 0.31
C HIS A 31 -10.63 3.57 0.67
N ILE A 32 -9.38 3.43 1.05
CA ILE A 32 -8.49 4.55 1.32
C ILE A 32 -7.74 4.87 0.04
N ILE A 33 -7.90 6.08 -0.46
CA ILE A 33 -7.28 6.50 -1.70
C ILE A 33 -5.98 7.24 -1.37
N LEU A 34 -4.86 6.68 -1.81
CA LEU A 34 -3.53 7.22 -1.55
C LEU A 34 -2.88 7.65 -2.85
N ARG A 35 -2.05 8.68 -2.75
CA ARG A 35 -1.27 9.14 -3.90
C ARG A 35 0.17 9.42 -3.50
N THR A 36 1.09 9.08 -4.37
CA THR A 36 2.49 9.53 -4.31
C THR A 36 2.81 10.28 -5.59
N ASP A 37 3.71 11.23 -5.51
CA ASP A 37 4.24 11.92 -6.68
C ASP A 37 5.73 11.58 -6.91
N GLN A 38 6.26 10.62 -6.15
CA GLN A 38 7.67 10.24 -6.21
C GLN A 38 7.81 8.78 -6.65
N PRO A 39 8.56 8.50 -7.70
CA PRO A 39 9.26 9.45 -8.59
C PRO A 39 8.32 10.16 -9.56
N SER A 40 7.10 9.67 -9.70
CA SER A 40 6.05 10.26 -10.53
C SER A 40 4.70 9.91 -9.93
N GLY A 41 3.61 10.38 -10.53
CA GLY A 41 2.27 10.19 -9.97
C GLY A 41 1.78 8.75 -10.00
N LEU A 42 1.30 8.27 -8.85
CA LEU A 42 0.61 6.99 -8.73
C LEU A 42 -0.48 7.11 -7.68
N THR A 43 -1.69 6.70 -8.03
CA THR A 43 -2.81 6.65 -7.09
C THR A 43 -3.21 5.19 -6.90
N VAL A 44 -3.35 4.78 -5.64
CA VAL A 44 -3.77 3.42 -5.31
C VAL A 44 -4.96 3.45 -4.35
N SER A 45 -5.73 2.36 -4.35
CA SER A 45 -6.88 2.20 -3.47
C SER A 45 -6.62 1.02 -2.55
N VAL A 46 -6.69 1.24 -1.24
CA VAL A 46 -6.42 0.22 -0.24
C VAL A 46 -7.70 -0.05 0.55
N PRO A 47 -8.22 -1.30 0.53
CA PRO A 47 -9.40 -1.63 1.34
C PRO A 47 -9.10 -1.45 2.84
N ALA A 48 -10.01 -0.79 3.56
CA ALA A 48 -9.73 -0.32 4.93
C ALA A 48 -10.17 -1.27 6.04
N HIS A 49 -11.27 -2.01 5.84
CA HIS A 49 -12.00 -2.61 6.97
C HIS A 49 -11.53 -3.97 7.42
N LYS A 50 -10.93 -4.76 6.57
CA LYS A 50 -10.60 -6.16 6.86
C LYS A 50 -9.14 -6.39 6.62
N PRO A 51 -8.58 -7.47 7.18
CA PRO A 51 -7.25 -7.87 6.75
C PRO A 51 -7.20 -7.96 5.24
N LEU A 52 -6.12 -7.47 4.65
CA LEU A 52 -5.96 -7.52 3.21
C LEU A 52 -5.87 -8.97 2.75
N ARG A 53 -6.63 -9.32 1.73
CA ARG A 53 -6.49 -10.63 1.10
C ARG A 53 -5.14 -10.72 0.45
N VAL A 54 -4.54 -11.91 0.49
CA VAL A 54 -3.18 -12.12 -0.03
C VAL A 54 -3.05 -11.66 -1.48
N GLY A 55 -4.03 -11.98 -2.33
CA GLY A 55 -4.00 -11.57 -3.73
C GLY A 55 -4.05 -10.06 -3.91
N THR A 56 -4.94 -9.39 -3.16
CA THR A 56 -5.06 -7.94 -3.20
C THR A 56 -3.78 -7.28 -2.70
N PHE A 57 -3.24 -7.78 -1.59
CA PHE A 57 -2.03 -7.24 -0.99
C PHE A 57 -0.84 -7.42 -1.93
N LYS A 58 -0.71 -8.62 -2.52
CA LYS A 58 0.36 -8.88 -3.48
C LYS A 58 0.27 -7.93 -4.67
N GLY A 59 -0.94 -7.71 -5.19
CA GLY A 59 -1.13 -6.79 -6.31
C GLY A 59 -0.70 -5.38 -5.98
N LEU A 60 -1.04 -4.88 -4.77
CA LEU A 60 -0.62 -3.56 -4.31
C LEU A 60 0.90 -3.49 -4.14
N LEU A 61 1.50 -4.52 -3.54
CA LEU A 61 2.94 -4.56 -3.35
C LEU A 61 3.67 -4.53 -4.69
N ASP A 62 3.22 -5.31 -5.66
CA ASP A 62 3.85 -5.38 -6.97
C ASP A 62 3.73 -4.05 -7.71
N GLU A 63 2.56 -3.43 -7.70
CA GLU A 63 2.32 -2.17 -8.37
C GLU A 63 3.17 -1.05 -7.77
N ILE A 64 3.17 -0.94 -6.45
CA ILE A 64 3.92 0.12 -5.77
C ILE A 64 5.42 -0.10 -5.91
N ALA A 65 5.88 -1.33 -5.78
CA ALA A 65 7.29 -1.67 -5.92
C ALA A 65 7.81 -1.35 -7.32
N GLU A 66 7.03 -1.71 -8.34
CA GLU A 66 7.42 -1.38 -9.72
C GLU A 66 7.51 0.12 -9.92
N HIS A 67 6.54 0.86 -9.40
CA HIS A 67 6.52 2.32 -9.53
C HIS A 67 7.72 2.96 -8.81
N LYS A 68 8.07 2.47 -7.64
CA LYS A 68 9.16 3.01 -6.83
C LYS A 68 10.53 2.48 -7.24
N GLY A 69 10.59 1.48 -8.13
CA GLY A 69 11.85 0.88 -8.57
C GLY A 69 12.53 0.07 -7.48
N ILE A 70 11.76 -0.62 -6.64
CA ILE A 70 12.28 -1.41 -5.52
C ILE A 70 11.73 -2.83 -5.57
N ALA A 71 12.32 -3.72 -4.80
CA ALA A 71 11.77 -5.06 -4.63
C ALA A 71 10.53 -4.99 -3.75
N PRO A 72 9.47 -5.77 -4.04
CA PRO A 72 8.26 -5.77 -3.22
C PRO A 72 8.52 -6.04 -1.73
N GLU A 73 9.51 -6.85 -1.42
CA GLU A 73 9.88 -7.16 -0.02
C GLU A 73 10.28 -5.92 0.77
N ALA A 74 10.84 -4.92 0.10
CA ALA A 74 11.23 -3.69 0.77
C ALA A 74 10.02 -2.98 1.40
N LEU A 75 8.84 -3.10 0.78
CA LEU A 75 7.62 -2.49 1.30
C LEU A 75 7.14 -3.14 2.60
N LEU A 76 7.56 -4.37 2.86
CA LEU A 76 7.12 -5.10 4.06
C LEU A 76 7.97 -4.78 5.29
N ARG A 77 9.10 -4.13 5.12
CA ARG A 77 9.99 -3.83 6.25
C ARG A 77 9.32 -2.84 7.18
N ASN A 78 9.34 -3.15 8.45
CA ASN A 78 8.77 -2.31 9.52
C ASN A 78 7.25 -2.14 9.44
N LEU A 79 6.61 -3.03 8.72
CA LEU A 79 5.16 -3.04 8.65
C LEU A 79 4.57 -3.67 9.91
#